data_dc0d4824e6633393aba580baf965454d
#
_entry.id   dc0d4824e6633393aba580baf965454d
#
_cell.length_a   1.000
_cell.length_b   1.000
_cell.length_c   1.000
_cell.angle_alpha   90.00
_cell.angle_beta   90.00
_cell.angle_gamma   90.00
#
_symmetry.space_group_name_H-M   'P 1'
#
loop_
_entity.id
_entity.type
_entity.pdbx_description
1 polymer ?
#
loop_
_entity_poly.entity_id
_entity_poly.type
_entity_poly.pdbx_seq_one_letter_code
_entity_poly.pdbx_strand_id
1 'polypeptide(L)'
;MSEAVVFVEIPSGSRNKYEWDEKLGGLVLDRRLFTAMTYPADYGYVEGTLAEDGDPLDALVLVSDPTFPGCRIRVRTIGVFHMEDEKGPDEKLLSVPHGDPAFERIRDIHDVAAELRDEIEHFFQRYKDLEPSKQTETRGWGNRDEAEKILAAARERETD
;
A
#
# COMPACT_ATOMS: atom_id res chain seq x y z
N MET A 1 18.75 1.07 4.70
CA MET A 1 17.51 1.04 3.92
C MET A 1 16.98 -0.38 3.90
N SER A 2 15.78 -0.57 4.41
CA SER A 2 15.21 -1.91 4.58
C SER A 2 14.62 -2.43 3.27
N GLU A 3 14.93 -3.68 2.98
CA GLU A 3 14.29 -4.40 1.88
C GLU A 3 13.08 -5.16 2.43
N ALA A 4 12.08 -5.30 1.60
CA ALA A 4 10.86 -6.04 1.92
C ALA A 4 10.35 -6.71 0.66
N VAL A 5 9.42 -7.62 0.83
CA VAL A 5 8.70 -8.24 -0.28
C VAL A 5 7.23 -7.89 -0.15
N VAL A 6 6.69 -7.27 -1.19
CA VAL A 6 5.25 -6.96 -1.27
C VAL A 6 4.57 -8.01 -2.13
N PHE A 7 3.51 -8.58 -1.58
CA PHE A 7 2.60 -9.45 -2.34
C PHE A 7 1.52 -8.55 -2.93
N VAL A 8 1.50 -8.46 -4.26
CA VAL A 8 0.56 -7.58 -4.95
C VAL A 8 -0.82 -8.25 -5.03
N GLU A 9 -1.82 -7.56 -4.48
CA GLU A 9 -3.21 -8.00 -4.60
C GLU A 9 -3.90 -7.27 -5.75
N ILE A 10 -3.58 -5.98 -5.94
CA ILE A 10 -4.27 -5.09 -6.88
C ILE A 10 -3.23 -4.35 -7.71
N PRO A 11 -3.20 -4.55 -9.04
CA PRO A 11 -2.26 -3.81 -9.87
C PRO A 11 -2.70 -2.37 -10.11
N SER A 12 -1.74 -1.49 -10.37
CA SER A 12 -2.00 -0.10 -10.77
C SER A 12 -2.95 -0.05 -11.95
N GLY A 13 -3.93 0.84 -11.89
CA GLY A 13 -4.94 1.00 -12.94
C GLY A 13 -6.15 0.09 -12.78
N SER A 14 -6.15 -0.80 -11.79
CA SER A 14 -7.29 -1.67 -11.54
C SER A 14 -8.41 -0.90 -10.83
N ARG A 15 -9.63 -1.20 -11.23
CA ARG A 15 -10.84 -0.74 -10.57
C ARG A 15 -11.45 -1.87 -9.73
N ASN A 16 -10.96 -3.09 -9.90
CA ASN A 16 -11.34 -4.23 -9.09
C ASN A 16 -10.44 -4.30 -7.85
N LYS A 17 -11.05 -4.51 -6.70
CA LYS A 17 -10.33 -4.73 -5.45
C LYS A 17 -10.28 -6.24 -5.19
N TYR A 18 -9.07 -6.78 -5.19
CA TYR A 18 -8.81 -8.19 -4.87
C TYR A 18 -8.21 -8.28 -3.48
N GLU A 19 -8.44 -9.37 -2.79
CA GLU A 19 -7.78 -9.63 -1.52
C GLU A 19 -7.54 -11.12 -1.32
N TRP A 20 -6.52 -11.44 -0.56
CA TRP A 20 -6.21 -12.81 -0.22
C TRP A 20 -7.26 -13.35 0.75
N ASP A 21 -7.79 -14.54 0.43
CA ASP A 21 -8.76 -15.23 1.28
C ASP A 21 -8.13 -16.51 1.80
N GLU A 22 -7.95 -16.59 3.12
CA GLU A 22 -7.32 -17.74 3.76
C GLU A 22 -8.12 -19.02 3.57
N LYS A 23 -9.44 -18.92 3.60
CA LYS A 23 -10.31 -20.09 3.48
C LYS A 23 -10.28 -20.68 2.08
N LEU A 24 -10.27 -19.83 1.08
CA LEU A 24 -10.22 -20.25 -0.32
C LEU A 24 -8.80 -20.52 -0.79
N GLY A 25 -7.81 -20.03 -0.05
CA GLY A 25 -6.40 -20.22 -0.38
C GLY A 25 -5.95 -19.49 -1.63
N GLY A 26 -6.48 -18.30 -1.87
CA GLY A 26 -6.12 -17.54 -3.05
C GLY A 26 -6.73 -16.15 -3.04
N LEU A 27 -6.48 -15.43 -4.13
CA LEU A 27 -7.04 -14.10 -4.32
C LEU A 27 -8.49 -14.21 -4.77
N VAL A 28 -9.35 -13.37 -4.19
CA VAL A 28 -10.75 -13.28 -4.59
C VAL A 28 -11.08 -11.85 -4.94
N LEU A 29 -12.07 -11.67 -5.78
CA LEU A 29 -12.61 -10.34 -6.06
C LEU A 29 -13.49 -9.93 -4.88
N ASP A 30 -13.02 -8.98 -4.09
CA ASP A 30 -13.80 -8.41 -3.00
C ASP A 30 -14.96 -7.60 -3.59
N ARG A 31 -14.61 -6.63 -4.44
CA ARG A 31 -15.61 -5.84 -5.14
C ARG A 31 -14.95 -4.99 -6.23
N ARG A 32 -15.75 -4.57 -7.20
CA ARG A 32 -15.38 -3.45 -8.06
C ARG A 32 -15.58 -2.18 -7.25
N LEU A 33 -14.64 -1.25 -7.28
CA LEU A 33 -14.80 0.03 -6.60
C LEU A 33 -16.06 0.74 -7.08
N PHE A 34 -16.78 1.39 -6.16
CA PHE A 34 -18.01 2.11 -6.47
C PHE A 34 -17.73 3.54 -6.94
N THR A 35 -16.69 3.70 -7.74
CA THR A 35 -16.22 4.98 -8.25
C THR A 35 -15.54 4.75 -9.59
N ALA A 36 -15.34 5.83 -10.35
CA ALA A 36 -14.63 5.77 -11.63
C ALA A 36 -13.11 5.73 -11.46
N MET A 37 -12.59 5.95 -10.24
CA MET A 37 -11.16 5.94 -9.98
C MET A 37 -10.57 4.54 -10.04
N THR A 38 -9.27 4.48 -10.31
CA THR A 38 -8.50 3.23 -10.30
C THR A 38 -7.36 3.36 -9.31
N TYR A 39 -6.79 2.24 -8.88
CA TYR A 39 -5.65 2.26 -7.96
C TYR A 39 -4.47 2.97 -8.62
N PRO A 40 -3.83 3.92 -7.91
CA PRO A 40 -2.76 4.75 -8.49
C PRO A 40 -1.39 4.10 -8.52
N ALA A 41 -1.24 2.95 -7.90
CA ALA A 41 0.01 2.19 -7.82
C ALA A 41 -0.33 0.73 -7.60
N ASP A 42 0.64 -0.16 -7.73
CA ASP A 42 0.45 -1.55 -7.31
C ASP A 42 0.23 -1.54 -5.80
N TYR A 43 -0.68 -2.36 -5.32
CA TYR A 43 -1.14 -2.34 -3.94
C TYR A 43 -1.24 -3.76 -3.40
N GLY A 44 -0.80 -3.94 -2.18
CA GLY A 44 -0.88 -5.22 -1.51
C GLY A 44 -0.39 -5.13 -0.09
N TYR A 45 0.33 -6.15 0.37
CA TYR A 45 0.83 -6.16 1.74
C TYR A 45 2.28 -6.65 1.78
N VAL A 46 2.97 -6.27 2.85
CA VAL A 46 4.34 -6.70 3.08
C VAL A 46 4.33 -8.07 3.76
N GLU A 47 5.00 -9.03 3.14
CA GLU A 47 5.10 -10.38 3.71
C GLU A 47 5.89 -10.36 5.03
N GLY A 48 5.48 -11.19 5.98
CA GLY A 48 6.16 -11.30 7.27
C GLY A 48 5.89 -10.14 8.20
N THR A 49 4.73 -9.49 8.08
CA THR A 49 4.36 -8.36 8.92
C THR A 49 2.96 -8.53 9.50
N LEU A 50 2.70 -7.83 10.60
CA LEU A 50 1.40 -7.73 11.20
C LEU A 50 1.20 -6.29 11.67
N ALA A 51 0.19 -5.61 11.13
CA ALA A 51 -0.15 -4.26 11.53
C ALA A 51 -0.99 -4.25 12.81
N GLU A 52 -1.24 -3.07 13.35
CA GLU A 52 -2.00 -2.92 14.60
C GLU A 52 -3.43 -3.43 14.50
N ASP A 53 -4.01 -3.42 13.30
CA ASP A 53 -5.38 -3.91 13.06
C ASP A 53 -5.49 -5.43 12.94
N GLY A 54 -4.37 -6.15 13.05
CA GLY A 54 -4.34 -7.61 12.97
C GLY A 54 -4.14 -8.17 11.57
N ASP A 55 -4.08 -7.32 10.56
CA ASP A 55 -3.81 -7.71 9.18
C ASP A 55 -2.35 -7.43 8.82
N PRO A 56 -1.80 -8.06 7.77
CA PRO A 56 -0.47 -7.67 7.28
C PRO A 56 -0.41 -6.18 6.94
N LEU A 57 0.78 -5.60 7.04
CA LEU A 57 0.98 -4.18 6.77
C LEU A 57 0.79 -3.88 5.28
N ASP A 58 -0.11 -2.97 4.95
CA ASP A 58 -0.39 -2.56 3.58
C ASP A 58 0.77 -1.80 2.96
N ALA A 59 0.94 -1.94 1.66
CA ALA A 59 1.98 -1.25 0.92
C ALA A 59 1.53 -0.89 -0.49
N LEU A 60 2.00 0.27 -0.93
CA LEU A 60 1.92 0.72 -2.32
C LEU A 60 3.31 0.55 -2.94
N VAL A 61 3.35 0.12 -4.19
CA VAL A 61 4.59 0.04 -4.96
C VAL A 61 4.44 0.90 -6.21
N LEU A 62 5.29 1.93 -6.32
CA LEU A 62 5.33 2.73 -7.53
C LEU A 62 5.96 1.88 -8.63
N VAL A 63 5.29 1.76 -9.76
CA VAL A 63 5.78 0.96 -10.89
C VAL A 63 5.64 1.75 -12.18
N SER A 64 6.54 1.50 -13.13
CA SER A 64 6.41 2.05 -14.48
C SER A 64 5.30 1.32 -15.26
N ASP A 65 5.22 0.02 -15.07
CA ASP A 65 4.21 -0.84 -15.68
C ASP A 65 3.52 -1.65 -14.59
N PRO A 66 2.20 -1.76 -14.61
CA PRO A 66 1.48 -2.57 -13.61
C PRO A 66 1.95 -4.01 -13.64
N THR A 67 2.06 -4.63 -12.46
CA THR A 67 2.31 -6.06 -12.39
C THR A 67 0.96 -6.81 -12.43
N PHE A 68 0.82 -7.89 -11.71
CA PHE A 68 -0.41 -8.71 -11.76
C PHE A 68 -0.75 -9.21 -10.36
N PRO A 69 -2.01 -9.55 -10.10
CA PRO A 69 -2.40 -10.10 -8.80
C PRO A 69 -1.65 -11.39 -8.50
N GLY A 70 -0.97 -11.40 -7.35
CA GLY A 70 -0.12 -12.53 -6.95
C GLY A 70 1.36 -12.32 -7.21
N CYS A 71 1.73 -11.26 -7.91
CA CYS A 71 3.14 -10.93 -8.12
C CYS A 71 3.80 -10.54 -6.80
N ARG A 72 5.03 -11.00 -6.60
CA ARG A 72 5.84 -10.63 -5.44
C ARG A 72 6.96 -9.72 -5.89
N ILE A 73 7.06 -8.55 -5.28
CA ILE A 73 8.05 -7.55 -5.67
C ILE A 73 8.99 -7.28 -4.50
N ARG A 74 10.30 -7.38 -4.76
CA ARG A 74 11.30 -6.89 -3.80
C ARG A 74 11.32 -5.37 -3.88
N VAL A 75 11.15 -4.71 -2.74
CA VAL A 75 10.98 -3.26 -2.70
C VAL A 75 11.92 -2.60 -1.68
N ARG A 76 12.12 -1.30 -1.86
CA ARG A 76 12.70 -0.41 -0.86
C ARG A 76 11.61 0.51 -0.37
N THR A 77 11.52 0.67 0.93
CA THR A 77 10.56 1.57 1.56
C THR A 77 11.06 3.00 1.47
N ILE A 78 10.20 3.94 1.05
CA ILE A 78 10.58 5.34 0.90
C ILE A 78 9.70 6.31 1.68
N GLY A 79 8.57 5.85 2.19
CA GLY A 79 7.66 6.70 2.97
C GLY A 79 6.47 5.94 3.46
N VAL A 80 5.55 6.64 4.11
CA VAL A 80 4.32 6.06 4.64
C VAL A 80 3.18 7.04 4.47
N PHE A 81 2.02 6.54 4.12
CA PHE A 81 0.78 7.30 4.10
C PHE A 81 -0.03 6.96 5.34
N HIS A 82 -0.33 7.97 6.14
CA HIS A 82 -1.10 7.81 7.38
C HIS A 82 -2.58 7.99 7.09
N MET A 83 -3.37 7.00 7.48
CA MET A 83 -4.82 7.12 7.42
C MET A 83 -5.46 6.26 8.51
N GLU A 84 -6.74 6.48 8.73
CA GLU A 84 -7.55 5.69 9.65
C GLU A 84 -8.84 5.29 8.95
N ASP A 85 -9.33 4.12 9.30
CA ASP A 85 -10.65 3.67 8.89
C ASP A 85 -11.46 3.30 10.13
N GLU A 86 -12.58 2.63 9.95
CA GLU A 86 -13.46 2.22 11.04
C GLU A 86 -12.80 1.28 12.05
N LYS A 87 -11.69 0.64 11.67
CA LYS A 87 -10.95 -0.29 12.54
C LYS A 87 -9.79 0.37 13.27
N GLY A 88 -9.48 1.64 12.96
CA GLY A 88 -8.38 2.39 13.55
C GLY A 88 -7.28 2.71 12.55
N PRO A 89 -6.02 2.87 13.02
CA PRO A 89 -4.91 3.20 12.12
C PRO A 89 -4.77 2.18 11.00
N ASP A 90 -4.61 2.69 9.78
CA ASP A 90 -4.45 1.89 8.56
C ASP A 90 -3.34 2.53 7.74
N GLU A 91 -2.12 2.34 8.19
CA GLU A 91 -0.95 2.92 7.55
C GLU A 91 -0.55 2.14 6.33
N LYS A 92 -0.10 2.83 5.30
CA LYS A 92 0.30 2.22 4.04
C LYS A 92 1.71 2.65 3.71
N LEU A 93 2.62 1.68 3.62
CA LEU A 93 3.98 1.98 3.20
C LEU A 93 3.98 2.39 1.73
N LEU A 94 4.85 3.33 1.40
CA LEU A 94 5.14 3.67 0.01
C LEU A 94 6.51 3.13 -0.32
N SER A 95 6.62 2.40 -1.41
CA SER A 95 7.83 1.72 -1.80
C SER A 95 8.08 1.79 -3.30
N VAL A 96 9.29 1.43 -3.69
CA VAL A 96 9.71 1.36 -5.10
C VAL A 96 10.39 0.01 -5.32
N PRO A 97 10.36 -0.52 -6.55
CA PRO A 97 11.02 -1.79 -6.85
C PRO A 97 12.53 -1.69 -6.61
N HIS A 98 13.07 -2.68 -5.93
CA HIS A 98 14.50 -2.77 -5.69
C HIS A 98 15.23 -3.02 -7.01
N GLY A 99 16.28 -2.23 -7.27
CA GLY A 99 17.13 -2.44 -8.44
C GLY A 99 16.62 -1.88 -9.75
N ASP A 100 15.46 -1.21 -9.75
CA ASP A 100 14.94 -0.59 -10.96
C ASP A 100 15.56 0.80 -11.14
N PRO A 101 16.33 1.03 -12.24
CA PRO A 101 16.98 2.32 -12.47
C PRO A 101 16.03 3.50 -12.54
N ALA A 102 14.77 3.28 -12.95
CA ALA A 102 13.77 4.34 -13.02
C ALA A 102 13.47 4.95 -11.65
N PHE A 103 13.73 4.21 -10.57
CA PHE A 103 13.40 4.63 -9.21
C PHE A 103 14.63 4.84 -8.31
N GLU A 104 15.85 4.74 -8.85
CA GLU A 104 17.07 4.86 -8.03
C GLU A 104 17.19 6.17 -7.27
N ARG A 105 16.67 7.25 -7.84
CA ARG A 105 16.75 8.59 -7.22
C ARG A 105 15.66 8.83 -6.20
N ILE A 106 14.68 7.94 -6.12
CA ILE A 106 13.57 8.06 -5.18
C ILE A 106 13.96 7.31 -3.92
N ARG A 107 14.41 8.05 -2.90
CA ARG A 107 14.92 7.47 -1.66
C ARG A 107 14.13 7.90 -0.43
N ASP A 108 13.35 8.96 -0.55
CA ASP A 108 12.52 9.47 0.54
C ASP A 108 11.25 10.06 -0.08
N ILE A 109 10.28 10.36 0.78
CA ILE A 109 8.99 10.88 0.34
C ILE A 109 9.10 12.16 -0.49
N HIS A 110 10.08 13.00 -0.19
CA HIS A 110 10.28 14.25 -0.92
C HIS A 110 10.73 14.05 -2.36
N ASP A 111 11.29 12.89 -2.66
CA ASP A 111 11.75 12.57 -4.01
C ASP A 111 10.61 12.16 -4.93
N VAL A 112 9.44 11.87 -4.36
CA VAL A 112 8.24 11.55 -5.13
C VAL A 112 7.60 12.88 -5.57
N ALA A 113 7.26 12.97 -6.86
CA ALA A 113 6.62 14.18 -7.39
C ALA A 113 5.36 14.52 -6.57
N ALA A 114 5.22 15.81 -6.24
CA ALA A 114 4.08 16.27 -5.44
C ALA A 114 2.75 15.89 -6.09
N GLU A 115 2.67 15.97 -7.41
CA GLU A 115 1.48 15.58 -8.17
C GLU A 115 1.08 14.14 -7.92
N LEU A 116 2.05 13.23 -7.91
CA LEU A 116 1.77 11.81 -7.66
C LEU A 116 1.35 11.57 -6.21
N ARG A 117 1.99 12.25 -5.26
CA ARG A 117 1.58 12.16 -3.85
C ARG A 117 0.14 12.66 -3.67
N ASP A 118 -0.21 13.75 -4.33
CA ASP A 118 -1.57 14.31 -4.27
C ASP A 118 -2.59 13.35 -4.89
N GLU A 119 -2.23 12.70 -5.98
CA GLU A 119 -3.10 11.73 -6.65
C GLU A 119 -3.37 10.51 -5.76
N ILE A 120 -2.33 9.99 -5.10
CA ILE A 120 -2.48 8.87 -4.18
C ILE A 120 -3.34 9.26 -2.98
N GLU A 121 -3.07 10.43 -2.41
CA GLU A 121 -3.84 10.93 -1.27
C GLU A 121 -5.31 11.12 -1.65
N HIS A 122 -5.57 11.72 -2.78
CA HIS A 122 -6.93 11.92 -3.29
C HIS A 122 -7.66 10.59 -3.47
N PHE A 123 -6.98 9.58 -4.01
CA PHE A 123 -7.57 8.26 -4.17
C PHE A 123 -8.06 7.71 -2.83
N PHE A 124 -7.21 7.71 -1.80
CA PHE A 124 -7.58 7.15 -0.50
C PHE A 124 -8.58 8.02 0.26
N GLN A 125 -8.66 9.31 -0.03
CA GLN A 125 -9.69 10.18 0.54
C GLN A 125 -11.07 9.87 -0.02
N ARG A 126 -11.16 9.42 -1.28
CA ARG A 126 -12.41 9.39 -2.02
C ARG A 126 -12.89 8.02 -2.48
N TYR A 127 -12.03 7.01 -2.47
CA TYR A 127 -12.37 5.73 -3.10
C TYR A 127 -13.54 4.99 -2.44
N LYS A 128 -13.89 5.32 -1.21
CA LYS A 128 -15.01 4.73 -0.47
C LYS A 128 -16.21 5.65 -0.33
N ASP A 129 -16.21 6.81 -0.97
CA ASP A 129 -17.28 7.81 -0.79
C ASP A 129 -18.70 7.27 -1.05
N LEU A 130 -18.82 6.37 -2.02
CA LEU A 130 -20.13 5.80 -2.38
C LEU A 130 -20.43 4.48 -1.69
N GLU A 131 -19.60 4.06 -0.75
CA GLU A 131 -19.80 2.83 0.01
C GLU A 131 -20.54 3.12 1.31
N PRO A 132 -21.67 2.42 1.56
CA PRO A 132 -22.42 2.63 2.78
C PRO A 132 -21.60 2.29 4.04
N SER A 133 -21.69 3.13 5.06
CA SER A 133 -21.09 2.89 6.37
C SER A 133 -19.56 2.78 6.41
N LYS A 134 -18.89 3.18 5.34
CA LYS A 134 -17.43 3.23 5.31
C LYS A 134 -16.95 4.64 5.62
N GLN A 135 -15.88 4.72 6.40
CA GLN A 135 -15.27 6.00 6.76
C GLN A 135 -13.76 5.88 6.63
N THR A 136 -13.16 6.89 6.04
CA THR A 136 -11.69 6.99 5.97
C THR A 136 -11.29 8.41 6.33
N GLU A 137 -10.17 8.52 7.02
CA GLU A 137 -9.59 9.81 7.37
C GLU A 137 -8.12 9.76 7.01
N THR A 138 -7.64 10.71 6.21
CA THR A 138 -6.24 10.76 5.82
C THR A 138 -5.49 11.79 6.67
N ARG A 139 -4.22 11.47 6.99
CA ARG A 139 -3.40 12.28 7.89
C ARG A 139 -2.06 12.67 7.26
N GLY A 140 -1.92 12.49 5.95
CA GLY A 140 -0.74 12.91 5.22
C GLY A 140 0.39 11.89 5.22
N TRP A 141 1.56 12.36 4.82
CA TRP A 141 2.72 11.52 4.55
C TRP A 141 3.75 11.59 5.66
N GLY A 142 4.43 10.46 5.89
CA GLY A 142 5.62 10.40 6.70
C GLY A 142 6.83 10.03 5.84
N ASN A 143 8.02 10.33 6.36
CA ASN A 143 9.26 10.10 5.62
C ASN A 143 9.73 8.64 5.71
N ARG A 144 10.84 8.33 5.04
CA ARG A 144 11.41 6.99 5.02
C ARG A 144 11.73 6.47 6.43
N ASP A 145 12.32 7.30 7.28
CA ASP A 145 12.70 6.86 8.64
C ASP A 145 11.46 6.44 9.43
N GLU A 146 10.39 7.19 9.32
CA GLU A 146 9.12 6.87 9.96
C GLU A 146 8.55 5.56 9.40
N ALA A 147 8.60 5.39 8.09
CA ALA A 147 8.14 4.17 7.42
C ALA A 147 8.96 2.95 7.88
N GLU A 148 10.27 3.08 8.00
CA GLU A 148 11.13 1.98 8.44
C GLU A 148 10.85 1.56 9.88
N LYS A 149 10.50 2.50 10.75
CA LYS A 149 10.10 2.19 12.12
C LYS A 149 8.80 1.41 12.17
N ILE A 150 7.84 1.80 11.35
CA ILE A 150 6.55 1.11 11.23
C ILE A 150 6.76 -0.31 10.71
N LEU A 151 7.60 -0.46 9.70
CA LEU A 151 7.93 -1.77 9.14
C LEU A 151 8.60 -2.68 10.19
N ALA A 152 9.57 -2.15 10.92
CA ALA A 152 10.26 -2.92 11.96
C ALA A 152 9.29 -3.37 13.05
N ALA A 153 8.40 -2.49 13.50
CA ALA A 153 7.39 -2.83 14.51
C ALA A 153 6.43 -3.91 14.01
N ALA A 154 6.03 -3.81 12.74
CA ALA A 154 5.11 -4.79 12.14
C ALA A 154 5.77 -6.17 12.00
N ARG A 155 7.07 -6.20 11.71
CA ARG A 155 7.83 -7.46 11.66
C ARG A 155 7.95 -8.10 13.05
N GLU A 156 8.14 -7.29 14.08
CA GLU A 156 8.21 -7.79 15.46
C GLU A 156 6.87 -8.39 15.90
N ARG A 157 5.76 -7.77 15.57
CA ARG A 157 4.42 -8.29 15.91
C ARG A 157 4.17 -9.65 15.29
N GLU A 158 4.65 -9.87 14.08
CA GLU A 158 4.46 -11.13 13.38
C GLU A 158 5.21 -12.29 14.06
N THR A 159 6.35 -12.01 14.68
CA THR A 159 7.16 -13.05 15.35
C THR A 159 6.71 -13.34 16.79
N ASP A 160 5.83 -12.54 17.35
CA ASP A 160 5.33 -12.72 18.73
C ASP A 160 4.19 -13.75 18.88
#